data_869af3e6f77ee20f304d1c5ad4360fd4
#
_entry.id   869af3e6f77ee20f304d1c5ad4360fd4
#
_cell.length_a   1.000
_cell.length_b   1.000
_cell.length_c   1.000
_cell.angle_alpha   90.00
_cell.angle_beta   90.00
_cell.angle_gamma   90.00
#
_symmetry.space_group_name_H-M   'P 1'
#
loop_
_entity.id
_entity.type
_entity.pdbx_description
1 polymer ?
#
loop_
_entity_poly.entity_id
_entity_poly.type
_entity_poly.pdbx_seq_one_letter_code
_entity_poly.pdbx_strand_id
1 'polypeptide(L)'
;MFSRPRFVLIQLNLLLAIGLVSCGSLFGTRATPTPTGPTATPIPPTATPVPAAATVNGETLPVSEFQSQLAEYKSAQTALGKTVDEQDATKTVLEDLIAQMLLAQSAKSEGFVLTDSALQSRLSALTTQVGGADKMAAWESSHGYTDATFRIDLKRSAEAAWMRDKIITAVPINADQVHVQQILLYNAGDAQNVLNQLQGGTDFSTLAAKIDPVTNGELGWFPKGYLLDPKIEEAAFTLQVGQVSGVLQTAAGFSIIKVLERDAHHPLTPDALLALQDLALKDWITQQRTKAVVVLAP
;
A
#
# COMPACT_ATOMS: atom_id res chain seq x y z
N MET A 1 -17.61 12.29 -3.14
CA MET A 1 -16.93 11.40 -4.10
C MET A 1 -15.44 11.65 -3.95
N PHE A 2 -14.84 11.07 -2.90
CA PHE A 2 -13.42 11.25 -2.58
C PHE A 2 -12.69 9.94 -2.93
N SER A 3 -11.77 10.04 -3.88
CA SER A 3 -10.93 8.95 -4.36
C SER A 3 -9.96 8.53 -3.24
N ARG A 4 -10.12 7.33 -2.71
CA ARG A 4 -9.11 6.68 -1.87
C ARG A 4 -7.85 6.47 -2.70
N PRO A 5 -6.65 6.80 -2.20
CA PRO A 5 -5.43 6.35 -2.84
C PRO A 5 -5.36 4.82 -2.70
N ARG A 6 -5.72 4.12 -3.77
CA ARG A 6 -5.45 2.69 -3.87
C ARG A 6 -3.95 2.57 -4.13
N PHE A 7 -3.24 1.85 -3.26
CA PHE A 7 -1.93 1.30 -3.60
C PHE A 7 -2.11 0.53 -4.91
N VAL A 8 -1.58 1.09 -5.99
CA VAL A 8 -1.60 0.44 -7.30
C VAL A 8 -0.53 -0.65 -7.24
N LEU A 9 -0.94 -1.86 -6.83
CA LEU A 9 -0.19 -3.07 -7.13
C LEU A 9 -0.22 -3.21 -8.65
N ILE A 10 0.89 -2.86 -9.30
CA ILE A 10 1.11 -3.18 -10.71
C ILE A 10 1.20 -4.70 -10.80
N GLN A 11 0.06 -5.34 -11.08
CA GLN A 11 0.03 -6.74 -11.49
C GLN A 11 0.44 -6.78 -12.95
N LEU A 12 1.62 -7.30 -13.19
CA LEU A 12 2.15 -7.61 -14.52
C LEU A 12 1.35 -8.80 -15.10
N ASN A 13 0.27 -8.51 -15.81
CA ASN A 13 -0.44 -9.49 -16.63
C ASN A 13 0.30 -9.63 -17.98
N LEU A 14 1.08 -10.68 -18.13
CA LEU A 14 1.72 -11.01 -19.40
C LEU A 14 1.12 -12.31 -19.96
N LEU A 15 0.51 -12.21 -21.12
CA LEU A 15 -0.07 -13.32 -21.89
C LEU A 15 1.01 -14.20 -22.53
N LEU A 16 0.82 -15.51 -22.43
CA LEU A 16 1.66 -16.60 -22.86
C LEU A 16 1.61 -16.81 -24.36
N ALA A 17 2.75 -16.95 -25.03
CA ALA A 17 2.86 -17.63 -26.33
C ALA A 17 4.10 -18.53 -26.34
N ILE A 18 3.87 -19.82 -26.57
CA ILE A 18 4.81 -20.92 -26.60
C ILE A 18 5.45 -21.05 -28.00
N GLY A 19 6.77 -21.23 -28.06
CA GLY A 19 7.45 -21.62 -29.27
C GLY A 19 8.75 -22.35 -28.96
N LEU A 20 8.82 -23.62 -29.35
CA LEU A 20 9.89 -24.60 -29.12
C LEU A 20 11.00 -24.53 -30.17
N VAL A 21 12.15 -25.20 -29.81
CA VAL A 21 13.23 -25.78 -30.67
C VAL A 21 14.48 -24.90 -30.81
N SER A 22 15.73 -25.35 -30.62
CA SER A 22 16.47 -26.61 -30.85
C SER A 22 17.92 -26.46 -30.41
N CYS A 23 18.57 -27.60 -30.08
CA CYS A 23 19.97 -27.83 -29.74
C CYS A 23 20.99 -27.43 -30.81
N GLY A 24 22.21 -27.10 -30.32
CA GLY A 24 23.44 -27.09 -31.16
C GLY A 24 24.71 -26.94 -30.32
N SER A 25 25.37 -28.08 -30.07
CA SER A 25 26.72 -28.15 -29.51
C SER A 25 27.77 -27.82 -30.54
N LEU A 26 28.95 -27.27 -30.14
CA LEU A 26 30.24 -27.63 -30.68
C LEU A 26 31.44 -27.05 -29.90
N PHE A 27 32.50 -27.84 -29.84
CA PHE A 27 33.79 -27.75 -29.15
C PHE A 27 34.67 -26.59 -29.59
N GLY A 28 35.56 -26.09 -28.69
CA GLY A 28 36.65 -25.16 -29.03
C GLY A 28 37.76 -25.09 -27.98
N THR A 29 38.80 -25.78 -28.26
CA THR A 29 40.25 -25.75 -27.94
C THR A 29 40.80 -24.81 -26.84
N ARG A 30 41.59 -25.48 -25.99
CA ARG A 30 42.41 -25.05 -24.86
C ARG A 30 43.70 -24.40 -25.33
N ALA A 31 43.99 -23.15 -24.88
CA ALA A 31 45.31 -22.51 -24.99
C ALA A 31 45.99 -22.41 -23.63
N THR A 32 47.29 -22.75 -23.57
CA THR A 32 48.15 -22.77 -22.39
C THR A 32 48.64 -21.38 -22.04
N PRO A 33 48.62 -20.88 -20.81
CA PRO A 33 49.14 -19.58 -20.46
C PRO A 33 50.64 -19.63 -20.12
N THR A 34 51.37 -18.64 -20.65
CA THR A 34 52.77 -18.30 -20.32
C THR A 34 52.81 -17.50 -19.00
N PRO A 35 53.77 -17.74 -18.08
CA PRO A 35 53.84 -17.00 -16.83
C PRO A 35 54.47 -15.62 -17.05
N THR A 36 53.71 -14.57 -16.79
CA THR A 36 54.19 -13.19 -16.69
C THR A 36 54.38 -12.78 -15.24
N GLY A 37 55.46 -12.04 -14.93
CA GLY A 37 55.91 -11.65 -13.59
C GLY A 37 54.93 -10.72 -12.82
N PRO A 38 55.25 -10.29 -11.60
CA PRO A 38 54.31 -9.65 -10.69
C PRO A 38 53.81 -8.33 -11.25
N THR A 39 52.56 -8.34 -11.70
CA THR A 39 51.83 -7.13 -12.08
C THR A 39 51.40 -6.42 -10.82
N ALA A 40 51.71 -5.12 -10.68
CA ALA A 40 51.22 -4.29 -9.61
C ALA A 40 49.70 -4.41 -9.53
N THR A 41 49.18 -4.74 -8.35
CA THR A 41 47.75 -4.83 -8.06
C THR A 41 47.13 -3.47 -8.33
N PRO A 42 46.21 -3.34 -9.31
CA PRO A 42 45.53 -2.07 -9.53
C PRO A 42 44.74 -1.73 -8.25
N ILE A 43 44.94 -0.50 -7.76
CA ILE A 43 44.10 0.08 -6.71
C ILE A 43 42.66 0.02 -7.27
N PRO A 44 41.70 -0.63 -6.56
CA PRO A 44 40.33 -0.64 -7.05
C PRO A 44 39.86 0.79 -7.23
N PRO A 45 39.21 1.13 -8.36
CA PRO A 45 38.70 2.47 -8.57
C PRO A 45 37.75 2.82 -7.41
N THR A 46 38.00 3.96 -6.79
CA THR A 46 37.07 4.53 -5.79
C THR A 46 35.71 4.66 -6.46
N ALA A 47 34.74 3.90 -5.99
CA ALA A 47 33.39 3.93 -6.54
C ALA A 47 32.86 5.37 -6.49
N THR A 48 32.54 5.93 -7.65
CA THR A 48 31.89 7.24 -7.71
C THR A 48 30.59 7.18 -6.92
N PRO A 49 30.34 8.13 -5.98
CA PRO A 49 29.11 8.12 -5.22
C PRO A 49 27.89 8.14 -6.16
N VAL A 50 26.96 7.20 -5.99
CA VAL A 50 25.72 7.21 -6.76
C VAL A 50 24.89 8.40 -6.29
N PRO A 51 24.41 9.29 -7.19
CA PRO A 51 23.54 10.39 -6.81
C PRO A 51 22.31 9.85 -6.08
N ALA A 52 22.05 10.38 -4.89
CA ALA A 52 20.96 9.96 -4.01
C ALA A 52 19.75 10.88 -4.18
N ALA A 53 18.55 10.34 -4.27
CA ALA A 53 17.29 11.06 -4.09
C ALA A 53 16.94 11.20 -2.60
N ALA A 54 17.28 10.18 -1.83
CA ALA A 54 17.16 10.15 -0.38
C ALA A 54 18.13 9.15 0.23
N THR A 55 18.33 9.22 1.55
CA THR A 55 18.88 8.13 2.35
C THR A 55 17.91 7.77 3.47
N VAL A 56 17.74 6.47 3.73
CA VAL A 56 16.87 5.95 4.78
C VAL A 56 17.70 5.06 5.69
N ASN A 57 17.95 5.47 6.91
CA ASN A 57 18.81 4.77 7.86
C ASN A 57 20.22 4.46 7.30
N GLY A 58 20.76 5.35 6.46
CA GLY A 58 22.05 5.19 5.79
C GLY A 58 22.02 4.38 4.50
N GLU A 59 20.91 3.75 4.12
CA GLU A 59 20.73 3.12 2.80
C GLU A 59 20.33 4.17 1.76
N THR A 60 21.00 4.17 0.61
CA THR A 60 20.79 5.15 -0.45
C THR A 60 19.63 4.74 -1.36
N LEU A 61 18.70 5.66 -1.61
CA LEU A 61 17.75 5.61 -2.72
C LEU A 61 18.37 6.35 -3.92
N PRO A 62 18.75 5.66 -5.02
CA PRO A 62 19.34 6.30 -6.18
C PRO A 62 18.37 7.25 -6.87
N VAL A 63 18.90 8.38 -7.40
CA VAL A 63 18.11 9.31 -8.24
C VAL A 63 17.55 8.61 -9.47
N SER A 64 18.29 7.70 -10.08
CA SER A 64 17.84 6.95 -11.26
C SER A 64 16.61 6.09 -10.96
N GLU A 65 16.57 5.42 -9.82
CA GLU A 65 15.43 4.62 -9.38
C GLU A 65 14.20 5.51 -9.13
N PHE A 66 14.38 6.59 -8.39
CA PHE A 66 13.33 7.56 -8.16
C PHE A 66 12.74 8.12 -9.47
N GLN A 67 13.60 8.51 -10.42
CA GLN A 67 13.16 9.05 -11.71
C GLN A 67 12.40 8.02 -12.55
N SER A 68 12.83 6.76 -12.56
CA SER A 68 12.11 5.68 -13.24
C SER A 68 10.72 5.47 -12.65
N GLN A 69 10.62 5.36 -11.33
CA GLN A 69 9.33 5.19 -10.66
C GLN A 69 8.40 6.40 -10.84
N LEU A 70 8.95 7.61 -10.84
CA LEU A 70 8.19 8.83 -11.12
C LEU A 70 7.64 8.85 -12.55
N ALA A 71 8.44 8.43 -13.53
CA ALA A 71 7.99 8.34 -14.92
C ALA A 71 6.88 7.29 -15.10
N GLU A 72 7.02 6.13 -14.48
CA GLU A 72 5.99 5.08 -14.48
C GLU A 72 4.70 5.54 -13.80
N TYR A 73 4.79 6.18 -12.64
CA TYR A 73 3.64 6.75 -11.93
C TYR A 73 2.87 7.74 -12.80
N LYS A 74 3.58 8.69 -13.42
CA LYS A 74 2.98 9.69 -14.32
C LYS A 74 2.33 9.05 -15.54
N SER A 75 2.99 8.09 -16.16
CA SER A 75 2.46 7.33 -17.29
C SER A 75 1.16 6.61 -16.93
N ALA A 76 1.14 5.93 -15.78
CA ALA A 76 -0.05 5.23 -15.27
C ALA A 76 -1.21 6.19 -14.97
N GLN A 77 -0.95 7.35 -14.34
CA GLN A 77 -1.98 8.35 -14.09
C GLN A 77 -2.55 8.93 -15.38
N THR A 78 -1.68 9.22 -16.36
CA THR A 78 -2.08 9.71 -17.68
C THR A 78 -2.95 8.69 -18.43
N ALA A 79 -2.59 7.41 -18.38
CA ALA A 79 -3.39 6.32 -18.97
C ALA A 79 -4.78 6.21 -18.33
N LEU A 80 -4.93 6.61 -17.05
CA LEU A 80 -6.21 6.70 -16.35
C LEU A 80 -6.97 8.01 -16.63
N GLY A 81 -6.48 8.87 -17.52
CA GLY A 81 -7.08 10.16 -17.86
C GLY A 81 -6.98 11.22 -16.76
N LYS A 82 -6.04 11.04 -15.81
CA LYS A 82 -5.83 12.00 -14.71
C LYS A 82 -4.76 13.01 -15.06
N THR A 83 -4.98 14.26 -14.67
CA THR A 83 -3.92 15.28 -14.65
C THR A 83 -2.99 15.02 -13.47
N VAL A 84 -1.70 15.08 -13.70
CA VAL A 84 -0.67 14.83 -12.69
C VAL A 84 0.00 16.16 -12.34
N ASP A 85 -0.11 16.57 -11.09
CA ASP A 85 0.73 17.63 -10.55
C ASP A 85 2.13 17.08 -10.27
N GLU A 86 3.16 17.83 -10.67
CA GLU A 86 4.56 17.38 -10.60
C GLU A 86 5.04 17.26 -9.14
N GLN A 87 4.64 18.18 -8.28
CA GLN A 87 5.05 18.19 -6.87
C GLN A 87 4.36 17.06 -6.10
N ASP A 88 3.06 16.87 -6.35
CA ASP A 88 2.30 15.79 -5.73
C ASP A 88 2.80 14.41 -6.18
N ALA A 89 3.13 14.26 -7.48
CA ALA A 89 3.70 13.02 -7.99
C ALA A 89 5.08 12.72 -7.38
N THR A 90 5.95 13.72 -7.34
CA THR A 90 7.28 13.62 -6.73
C THR A 90 7.18 13.21 -5.27
N LYS A 91 6.34 13.88 -4.50
CA LYS A 91 6.11 13.56 -3.09
C LYS A 91 5.57 12.14 -2.91
N THR A 92 4.55 11.76 -3.67
CA THR A 92 3.91 10.46 -3.57
C THR A 92 4.90 9.33 -3.84
N VAL A 93 5.64 9.42 -4.95
CA VAL A 93 6.63 8.38 -5.33
C VAL A 93 7.78 8.29 -4.33
N LEU A 94 8.25 9.44 -3.83
CA LEU A 94 9.32 9.45 -2.84
C LEU A 94 8.87 8.84 -1.50
N GLU A 95 7.67 9.16 -1.04
CA GLU A 95 7.08 8.57 0.17
C GLU A 95 6.87 7.06 0.03
N ASP A 96 6.40 6.59 -1.12
CA ASP A 96 6.20 5.17 -1.42
C ASP A 96 7.53 4.39 -1.43
N LEU A 97 8.58 4.93 -2.06
CA LEU A 97 9.90 4.32 -2.08
C LEU A 97 10.55 4.27 -0.69
N ILE A 98 10.39 5.33 0.10
CA ILE A 98 10.85 5.34 1.49
C ILE A 98 10.09 4.30 2.34
N ALA A 99 8.79 4.18 2.17
CA ALA A 99 7.99 3.17 2.85
C ALA A 99 8.42 1.75 2.47
N GLN A 100 8.70 1.50 1.19
CA GLN A 100 9.24 0.23 0.70
C GLN A 100 10.60 -0.08 1.33
N MET A 101 11.51 0.91 1.42
CA MET A 101 12.80 0.73 2.09
C MET A 101 12.64 0.39 3.58
N LEU A 102 11.75 1.06 4.29
CA LEU A 102 11.47 0.79 5.71
C LEU A 102 10.93 -0.62 5.93
N LEU A 103 10.01 -1.06 5.06
CA LEU A 103 9.49 -2.44 5.09
C LEU A 103 10.60 -3.46 4.85
N ALA A 104 11.44 -3.26 3.83
CA ALA A 104 12.54 -4.16 3.52
C ALA A 104 13.60 -4.22 4.63
N GLN A 105 13.95 -3.08 5.22
CA GLN A 105 14.87 -3.01 6.35
C GLN A 105 14.31 -3.73 7.58
N SER A 106 13.02 -3.59 7.83
CA SER A 106 12.35 -4.29 8.92
C SER A 106 12.27 -5.79 8.69
N ALA A 107 12.00 -6.24 7.47
CA ALA A 107 12.07 -7.66 7.11
C ALA A 107 13.44 -8.26 7.46
N LYS A 108 14.52 -7.57 7.09
CA LYS A 108 15.90 -7.99 7.41
C LYS A 108 16.14 -8.02 8.92
N SER A 109 15.68 -7.01 9.66
CA SER A 109 15.85 -6.97 11.12
C SER A 109 15.08 -8.07 11.84
N GLU A 110 14.01 -8.58 11.23
CA GLU A 110 13.23 -9.72 11.71
C GLU A 110 13.73 -11.09 11.20
N GLY A 111 14.89 -11.11 10.54
CA GLY A 111 15.57 -12.32 10.09
C GLY A 111 15.13 -12.82 8.72
N PHE A 112 14.24 -12.13 8.01
CA PHE A 112 13.94 -12.47 6.62
C PHE A 112 14.98 -11.87 5.68
N VAL A 113 15.67 -12.74 4.96
CA VAL A 113 16.63 -12.32 3.91
C VAL A 113 16.35 -13.14 2.66
N LEU A 114 16.07 -12.48 1.56
CA LEU A 114 15.97 -13.16 0.28
C LEU A 114 17.38 -13.63 -0.12
N THR A 115 17.61 -14.95 -0.16
CA THR A 115 18.90 -15.52 -0.56
C THR A 115 19.18 -15.26 -2.05
N ASP A 116 20.45 -15.20 -2.43
CA ASP A 116 20.85 -15.02 -3.83
C ASP A 116 20.28 -16.10 -4.75
N SER A 117 20.20 -17.36 -4.26
CA SER A 117 19.56 -18.46 -4.99
C SER A 117 18.07 -18.20 -5.24
N ALA A 118 17.33 -17.74 -4.22
CA ALA A 118 15.90 -17.42 -4.36
C ALA A 118 15.68 -16.20 -5.28
N LEU A 119 16.54 -15.19 -5.19
CA LEU A 119 16.54 -14.03 -6.10
C LEU A 119 16.79 -14.47 -7.55
N GLN A 120 17.80 -15.32 -7.77
CA GLN A 120 18.12 -15.82 -9.11
C GLN A 120 16.96 -16.67 -9.68
N SER A 121 16.29 -17.47 -8.86
CA SER A 121 15.12 -18.24 -9.29
C SER A 121 13.96 -17.34 -9.70
N ARG A 122 13.69 -16.27 -8.96
CA ARG A 122 12.67 -15.26 -9.32
C ARG A 122 13.01 -14.55 -10.63
N LEU A 123 14.28 -14.13 -10.78
CA LEU A 123 14.77 -13.48 -11.99
C LEU A 123 14.64 -14.40 -13.22
N SER A 124 15.01 -15.67 -13.08
CA SER A 124 14.88 -16.67 -14.14
C SER A 124 13.41 -16.89 -14.54
N ALA A 125 12.50 -16.93 -13.56
CA ALA A 125 11.06 -17.02 -13.82
C ALA A 125 10.53 -15.79 -14.57
N LEU A 126 10.91 -14.59 -14.16
CA LEU A 126 10.55 -13.34 -14.84
C LEU A 126 11.12 -13.31 -16.26
N THR A 127 12.40 -13.66 -16.44
CA THR A 127 13.05 -13.75 -17.76
C THR A 127 12.30 -14.70 -18.69
N THR A 128 11.89 -15.85 -18.18
CA THR A 128 11.08 -16.81 -18.95
C THR A 128 9.71 -16.22 -19.31
N GLN A 129 9.06 -15.57 -18.36
CA GLN A 129 7.73 -14.97 -18.54
C GLN A 129 7.73 -13.84 -19.57
N VAL A 130 8.76 -12.99 -19.62
CA VAL A 130 8.88 -11.92 -20.61
C VAL A 130 9.34 -12.44 -21.99
N GLY A 131 9.74 -13.70 -22.09
CA GLY A 131 10.11 -14.35 -23.34
C GLY A 131 11.60 -14.37 -23.66
N GLY A 132 12.46 -14.41 -22.65
CA GLY A 132 13.89 -14.62 -22.77
C GLY A 132 14.76 -13.45 -22.38
N ALA A 133 16.07 -13.67 -22.32
CA ALA A 133 17.05 -12.70 -21.82
C ALA A 133 17.08 -11.38 -22.62
N ASP A 134 17.00 -11.46 -23.94
CA ASP A 134 17.03 -10.27 -24.80
C ASP A 134 15.80 -9.35 -24.54
N LYS A 135 14.62 -9.95 -24.33
CA LYS A 135 13.42 -9.20 -24.01
C LYS A 135 13.47 -8.64 -22.60
N MET A 136 14.07 -9.38 -21.66
CA MET A 136 14.28 -8.90 -20.29
C MET A 136 15.20 -7.68 -20.28
N ALA A 137 16.35 -7.75 -20.98
CA ALA A 137 17.29 -6.64 -21.09
C ALA A 137 16.67 -5.41 -21.80
N ALA A 138 15.85 -5.62 -22.82
CA ALA A 138 15.13 -4.54 -23.49
C ALA A 138 14.09 -3.90 -22.56
N TRP A 139 13.37 -4.70 -21.77
CA TRP A 139 12.43 -4.23 -20.77
C TRP A 139 13.15 -3.43 -19.67
N GLU A 140 14.22 -3.96 -19.07
CA GLU A 140 15.03 -3.25 -18.09
C GLU A 140 15.50 -1.89 -18.61
N SER A 141 16.08 -1.87 -19.81
CA SER A 141 16.56 -0.62 -20.43
C SER A 141 15.46 0.39 -20.68
N SER A 142 14.28 -0.06 -21.14
CA SER A 142 13.13 0.82 -21.39
C SER A 142 12.52 1.42 -20.11
N HIS A 143 12.75 0.77 -18.96
CA HIS A 143 12.30 1.21 -17.64
C HIS A 143 13.44 1.82 -16.79
N GLY A 144 14.59 2.14 -17.39
CA GLY A 144 15.70 2.81 -16.72
C GLY A 144 16.53 1.93 -15.79
N TYR A 145 16.37 0.61 -15.89
CA TYR A 145 17.15 -0.36 -15.12
C TYR A 145 18.39 -0.85 -15.87
N THR A 146 19.39 -1.23 -15.10
CA THR A 146 20.43 -2.20 -15.48
C THR A 146 20.11 -3.52 -14.78
N ASP A 147 20.66 -4.66 -15.21
CA ASP A 147 20.53 -5.95 -14.49
C ASP A 147 20.89 -5.82 -13.00
N ALA A 148 21.94 -5.06 -12.69
CA ALA A 148 22.38 -4.84 -11.31
C ALA A 148 21.36 -4.05 -10.48
N THR A 149 20.82 -2.95 -10.99
CA THR A 149 19.86 -2.12 -10.28
C THR A 149 18.51 -2.81 -10.19
N PHE A 150 18.10 -3.56 -11.22
CA PHE A 150 16.89 -4.37 -11.19
C PHE A 150 16.94 -5.48 -10.12
N ARG A 151 18.08 -6.16 -9.97
CA ARG A 151 18.27 -7.17 -8.91
C ARG A 151 18.15 -6.59 -7.51
N ILE A 152 18.69 -5.38 -7.30
CA ILE A 152 18.59 -4.67 -6.00
C ILE A 152 17.13 -4.34 -5.71
N ASP A 153 16.41 -3.78 -6.68
CA ASP A 153 15.00 -3.42 -6.52
C ASP A 153 14.11 -4.66 -6.33
N LEU A 154 14.30 -5.71 -7.13
CA LEU A 154 13.56 -6.97 -6.99
C LEU A 154 13.76 -7.60 -5.60
N LYS A 155 14.98 -7.55 -5.06
CA LYS A 155 15.27 -8.04 -3.71
C LYS A 155 14.55 -7.22 -2.67
N ARG A 156 14.65 -5.89 -2.74
CA ARG A 156 13.97 -4.96 -1.82
C ARG A 156 12.45 -5.11 -1.88
N SER A 157 11.89 -5.20 -3.08
CA SER A 157 10.45 -5.41 -3.28
C SER A 157 9.97 -6.72 -2.63
N ALA A 158 10.75 -7.80 -2.75
CA ALA A 158 10.41 -9.08 -2.14
C ALA A 158 10.49 -9.06 -0.60
N GLU A 159 11.51 -8.39 -0.05
CA GLU A 159 11.68 -8.20 1.39
C GLU A 159 10.56 -7.31 1.94
N ALA A 160 10.23 -6.22 1.25
CA ALA A 160 9.12 -5.33 1.62
C ALA A 160 7.76 -6.05 1.56
N ALA A 161 7.53 -6.85 0.54
CA ALA A 161 6.31 -7.65 0.41
C ALA A 161 6.14 -8.63 1.56
N TRP A 162 7.21 -9.30 1.99
CA TRP A 162 7.16 -10.21 3.13
C TRP A 162 6.74 -9.48 4.42
N MET A 163 7.32 -8.29 4.68
CA MET A 163 6.95 -7.52 5.88
C MET A 163 5.53 -6.99 5.80
N ARG A 164 5.10 -6.49 4.65
CA ARG A 164 3.72 -6.08 4.40
C ARG A 164 2.77 -7.24 4.69
N ASP A 165 3.03 -8.41 4.11
CA ASP A 165 2.16 -9.58 4.27
C ASP A 165 2.10 -10.02 5.74
N LYS A 166 3.21 -9.94 6.47
CA LYS A 166 3.25 -10.19 7.91
C LYS A 166 2.36 -9.22 8.70
N ILE A 167 2.39 -7.93 8.38
CA ILE A 167 1.56 -6.90 9.03
C ILE A 167 0.07 -7.15 8.76
N ILE A 168 -0.31 -7.33 7.49
CA ILE A 168 -1.72 -7.48 7.13
C ILE A 168 -2.32 -8.80 7.60
N THR A 169 -1.54 -9.89 7.63
CA THR A 169 -2.02 -11.19 8.15
C THR A 169 -2.11 -11.23 9.67
N ALA A 170 -1.47 -10.31 10.38
CA ALA A 170 -1.61 -10.17 11.81
C ALA A 170 -2.94 -9.51 12.24
N VAL A 171 -3.66 -8.88 11.32
CA VAL A 171 -4.98 -8.29 11.60
C VAL A 171 -5.99 -9.41 11.84
N PRO A 172 -6.65 -9.44 13.02
CA PRO A 172 -7.63 -10.47 13.34
C PRO A 172 -8.82 -10.44 12.39
N ILE A 173 -9.41 -11.59 12.14
CA ILE A 173 -10.67 -11.72 11.35
C ILE A 173 -11.92 -11.36 12.12
N ASN A 174 -11.82 -11.20 13.45
CA ASN A 174 -12.88 -10.75 14.34
C ASN A 174 -12.40 -9.52 15.10
N ALA A 175 -13.31 -8.57 15.37
CA ALA A 175 -12.99 -7.34 16.10
C ALA A 175 -14.16 -6.90 16.97
N ASP A 176 -13.89 -5.95 17.90
CA ASP A 176 -14.96 -5.20 18.59
C ASP A 176 -15.70 -4.35 17.56
N GLN A 177 -16.98 -4.61 17.38
CA GLN A 177 -17.84 -3.92 16.42
C GLN A 177 -19.12 -3.44 17.07
N VAL A 178 -19.68 -2.40 16.48
CA VAL A 178 -21.00 -1.85 16.83
C VAL A 178 -21.92 -1.93 15.63
N HIS A 179 -23.19 -2.25 15.90
CA HIS A 179 -24.28 -2.20 14.94
C HIS A 179 -25.05 -0.90 15.15
N VAL A 180 -25.15 -0.08 14.11
CA VAL A 180 -25.64 1.29 14.23
C VAL A 180 -26.68 1.62 13.18
N GLN A 181 -27.70 2.33 13.60
CA GLN A 181 -28.68 2.97 12.73
C GLN A 181 -28.48 4.48 12.76
N GLN A 182 -28.64 5.16 11.61
CA GLN A 182 -28.42 6.58 11.41
C GLN A 182 -29.65 7.27 10.85
N ILE A 183 -29.89 8.51 11.29
CA ILE A 183 -30.79 9.47 10.64
C ILE A 183 -29.90 10.59 10.10
N LEU A 184 -29.82 10.73 8.77
CA LEU A 184 -29.05 11.78 8.09
C LEU A 184 -30.00 12.88 7.59
N LEU A 185 -29.68 14.11 7.94
CA LEU A 185 -30.44 15.32 7.60
C LEU A 185 -29.51 16.39 7.01
N TYR A 186 -30.04 17.27 6.18
CA TYR A 186 -29.22 18.22 5.45
C TYR A 186 -29.25 19.65 6.02
N ASN A 187 -30.10 19.89 7.03
CA ASN A 187 -30.09 21.14 7.79
C ASN A 187 -30.19 20.94 9.30
N ALA A 188 -29.63 21.87 10.05
CA ALA A 188 -29.53 21.77 11.51
C ALA A 188 -30.90 21.87 12.19
N GLY A 189 -31.84 22.63 11.62
CA GLY A 189 -33.17 22.80 12.19
C GLY A 189 -33.99 21.51 12.17
N ASP A 190 -33.94 20.79 11.04
CA ASP A 190 -34.61 19.48 10.92
C ASP A 190 -33.97 18.45 11.84
N ALA A 191 -32.65 18.47 11.94
CA ALA A 191 -31.94 17.58 12.85
C ALA A 191 -32.32 17.81 14.32
N GLN A 192 -32.45 19.06 14.73
CA GLN A 192 -32.91 19.39 16.08
C GLN A 192 -34.37 18.99 16.30
N ASN A 193 -35.25 19.18 15.30
CA ASN A 193 -36.65 18.75 15.39
C ASN A 193 -36.76 17.24 15.52
N VAL A 194 -35.97 16.47 14.78
CA VAL A 194 -35.93 15.01 14.90
C VAL A 194 -35.39 14.59 16.28
N LEU A 195 -34.33 15.23 16.76
CA LEU A 195 -33.80 14.94 18.10
C LEU A 195 -34.86 15.19 19.19
N ASN A 196 -35.62 16.29 19.10
CA ASN A 196 -36.68 16.59 20.03
C ASN A 196 -37.80 15.52 20.00
N GLN A 197 -38.15 14.99 18.81
CA GLN A 197 -39.12 13.89 18.68
C GLN A 197 -38.60 12.61 19.35
N LEU A 198 -37.32 12.29 19.17
CA LEU A 198 -36.68 11.14 19.82
C LEU A 198 -36.67 11.27 21.35
N GLN A 199 -36.33 12.46 21.85
CA GLN A 199 -36.39 12.78 23.28
C GLN A 199 -37.83 12.75 23.85
N GLY A 200 -38.83 13.04 23.01
CA GLY A 200 -40.26 12.92 23.32
C GLY A 200 -40.78 11.46 23.28
N GLY A 201 -39.90 10.48 22.99
CA GLY A 201 -40.25 9.07 23.00
C GLY A 201 -40.68 8.48 21.65
N THR A 202 -40.52 9.23 20.55
CA THR A 202 -40.75 8.66 19.22
C THR A 202 -39.68 7.62 18.92
N ASP A 203 -40.06 6.48 18.37
CA ASP A 203 -39.16 5.40 18.06
C ASP A 203 -38.17 5.78 16.95
N PHE A 204 -36.89 5.46 17.20
CA PHE A 204 -35.79 5.82 16.28
C PHE A 204 -35.94 5.17 14.91
N SER A 205 -36.24 3.86 14.88
CA SER A 205 -36.36 3.09 13.63
C SER A 205 -37.56 3.56 12.79
N THR A 206 -38.64 3.99 13.44
CA THR A 206 -39.79 4.60 12.76
C THR A 206 -39.39 5.90 12.05
N LEU A 207 -38.62 6.78 12.72
CA LEU A 207 -38.16 8.03 12.11
C LEU A 207 -37.09 7.76 11.03
N ALA A 208 -36.18 6.83 11.27
CA ALA A 208 -35.17 6.44 10.30
C ALA A 208 -35.81 5.92 9.00
N ALA A 209 -36.77 5.00 9.10
CA ALA A 209 -37.50 4.46 7.95
C ALA A 209 -38.33 5.52 7.21
N LYS A 210 -38.86 6.52 7.92
CA LYS A 210 -39.59 7.64 7.30
C LYS A 210 -38.68 8.57 6.51
N ILE A 211 -37.46 8.79 6.99
CA ILE A 211 -36.48 9.73 6.38
C ILE A 211 -35.69 9.03 5.28
N ASP A 212 -35.28 7.80 5.51
CA ASP A 212 -34.62 6.93 4.53
C ASP A 212 -35.38 5.59 4.39
N PRO A 213 -36.39 5.54 3.53
CA PRO A 213 -37.18 4.30 3.34
C PRO A 213 -36.43 3.20 2.55
N VAL A 214 -35.24 3.49 2.04
CA VAL A 214 -34.45 2.51 1.26
C VAL A 214 -33.61 1.65 2.18
N THR A 215 -32.82 2.29 3.04
CA THR A 215 -31.92 1.57 3.97
C THR A 215 -32.47 1.54 5.39
N ASN A 216 -33.51 2.27 5.70
CA ASN A 216 -34.02 2.51 7.07
C ASN A 216 -32.93 3.10 7.97
N GLY A 217 -31.97 3.79 7.39
CA GLY A 217 -30.82 4.35 8.10
C GLY A 217 -29.80 3.32 8.56
N GLU A 218 -29.83 2.11 8.05
CA GLU A 218 -28.94 1.02 8.45
C GLU A 218 -27.49 1.28 8.04
N LEU A 219 -26.56 1.37 9.00
CA LEU A 219 -25.12 1.43 8.75
C LEU A 219 -24.46 0.06 8.87
N GLY A 220 -25.15 -0.91 9.49
CA GLY A 220 -24.63 -2.24 9.73
C GLY A 220 -23.60 -2.31 10.85
N TRP A 221 -22.89 -3.44 10.88
CA TRP A 221 -21.79 -3.69 11.80
C TRP A 221 -20.49 -3.09 11.25
N PHE A 222 -19.76 -2.39 12.10
CA PHE A 222 -18.43 -1.88 11.73
C PHE A 222 -17.48 -1.82 12.93
N PRO A 223 -16.16 -2.09 12.69
CA PRO A 223 -15.10 -1.91 13.67
C PRO A 223 -14.62 -0.45 13.69
N LYS A 224 -13.83 -0.09 14.70
CA LYS A 224 -13.07 1.16 14.73
C LYS A 224 -12.07 1.23 13.57
N GLY A 225 -11.96 2.40 12.94
CA GLY A 225 -11.08 2.62 11.79
C GLY A 225 -11.71 2.29 10.43
N TYR A 226 -13.00 1.90 10.40
CA TYR A 226 -13.69 1.53 9.17
C TYR A 226 -14.47 2.70 8.54
N LEU A 227 -15.15 3.50 9.36
CA LEU A 227 -15.97 4.60 8.85
C LEU A 227 -15.12 5.78 8.38
N LEU A 228 -15.57 6.42 7.29
CA LEU A 228 -14.93 7.63 6.77
C LEU A 228 -15.18 8.87 7.63
N ASP A 229 -16.29 8.89 8.40
CA ASP A 229 -16.60 10.00 9.28
C ASP A 229 -16.21 9.67 10.72
N PRO A 230 -15.13 10.27 11.23
CA PRO A 230 -14.62 9.95 12.56
C PRO A 230 -15.58 10.37 13.69
N LYS A 231 -16.47 11.35 13.47
CA LYS A 231 -17.41 11.80 14.49
C LYS A 231 -18.54 10.78 14.71
N ILE A 232 -18.99 10.12 13.63
CA ILE A 232 -19.95 9.04 13.72
C ILE A 232 -19.33 7.85 14.44
N GLU A 233 -18.11 7.48 14.04
CA GLU A 233 -17.40 6.36 14.65
C GLU A 233 -17.12 6.60 16.13
N GLU A 234 -16.58 7.76 16.51
CA GLU A 234 -16.31 8.11 17.90
C GLU A 234 -17.58 8.07 18.76
N ALA A 235 -18.68 8.65 18.25
CA ALA A 235 -19.96 8.63 18.93
C ALA A 235 -20.49 7.19 19.10
N ALA A 236 -20.41 6.37 18.04
CA ALA A 236 -20.89 4.99 18.06
C ALA A 236 -20.15 4.13 19.10
N PHE A 237 -18.85 4.28 19.23
CA PHE A 237 -18.06 3.53 20.22
C PHE A 237 -18.10 4.10 21.63
N THR A 238 -18.61 5.33 21.81
CA THR A 238 -18.80 5.97 23.13
C THR A 238 -20.17 5.65 23.72
N LEU A 239 -21.20 5.53 22.88
CA LEU A 239 -22.57 5.23 23.30
C LEU A 239 -22.73 3.79 23.78
N GLN A 240 -23.67 3.60 24.72
CA GLN A 240 -24.12 2.27 25.12
C GLN A 240 -25.19 1.73 24.16
N VAL A 241 -25.36 0.43 24.12
CA VAL A 241 -26.45 -0.22 23.36
C VAL A 241 -27.81 0.37 23.75
N GLY A 242 -28.59 0.75 22.75
CA GLY A 242 -29.87 1.42 22.87
C GLY A 242 -29.80 2.94 22.99
N GLN A 243 -28.65 3.53 23.27
CA GLN A 243 -28.50 4.99 23.35
C GLN A 243 -28.53 5.68 22.00
N VAL A 244 -29.05 6.91 22.00
CA VAL A 244 -29.09 7.82 20.84
C VAL A 244 -28.12 8.96 21.07
N SER A 245 -27.41 9.37 20.02
CA SER A 245 -26.50 10.53 20.07
C SER A 245 -27.26 11.85 20.10
N GLY A 246 -26.55 12.93 20.38
CA GLY A 246 -26.94 14.28 19.95
C GLY A 246 -26.84 14.43 18.44
N VAL A 247 -27.08 15.64 17.94
CA VAL A 247 -26.85 15.99 16.55
C VAL A 247 -25.34 16.08 16.27
N LEU A 248 -24.85 15.23 15.36
CA LEU A 248 -23.45 15.19 14.91
C LEU A 248 -23.35 15.93 13.58
N GLN A 249 -22.61 17.02 13.54
CA GLN A 249 -22.32 17.73 12.29
C GLN A 249 -21.17 17.03 11.55
N THR A 250 -21.45 16.49 10.37
CA THR A 250 -20.54 15.73 9.51
C THR A 250 -20.34 16.41 8.16
N ALA A 251 -19.43 15.88 7.35
CA ALA A 251 -19.27 16.38 5.98
C ALA A 251 -20.50 16.11 5.07
N ALA A 252 -21.27 15.07 5.39
CA ALA A 252 -22.48 14.71 4.64
C ALA A 252 -23.74 15.49 5.09
N GLY A 253 -23.69 16.14 6.27
CA GLY A 253 -24.82 16.83 6.86
C GLY A 253 -24.88 16.68 8.38
N PHE A 254 -26.08 16.52 8.91
CA PHE A 254 -26.34 16.38 10.34
C PHE A 254 -26.87 14.98 10.62
N SER A 255 -26.15 14.22 11.41
CA SER A 255 -26.46 12.83 11.73
C SER A 255 -26.89 12.69 13.17
N ILE A 256 -27.86 11.82 13.40
CA ILE A 256 -28.22 11.29 14.72
C ILE A 256 -28.07 9.77 14.60
N ILE A 257 -27.39 9.12 15.54
CA ILE A 257 -27.17 7.68 15.51
C ILE A 257 -27.73 7.00 16.74
N LYS A 258 -28.09 5.73 16.58
CA LYS A 258 -28.46 4.83 17.66
C LYS A 258 -27.62 3.57 17.58
N VAL A 259 -26.99 3.19 18.68
CA VAL A 259 -26.29 1.89 18.78
C VAL A 259 -27.33 0.82 19.05
N LEU A 260 -27.45 -0.14 18.14
CA LEU A 260 -28.41 -1.24 18.25
C LEU A 260 -27.80 -2.40 19.04
N GLU A 261 -26.57 -2.77 18.71
CA GLU A 261 -25.87 -3.91 19.29
C GLU A 261 -24.36 -3.62 19.38
N ARG A 262 -23.65 -4.40 20.19
CA ARG A 262 -22.19 -4.42 20.27
C ARG A 262 -21.70 -5.83 20.52
N ASP A 263 -20.67 -6.25 19.79
CA ASP A 263 -20.01 -7.54 19.95
C ASP A 263 -18.48 -7.37 19.87
N ALA A 264 -17.80 -7.77 20.94
CA ALA A 264 -16.35 -7.64 21.07
C ALA A 264 -15.57 -8.56 20.11
N HIS A 265 -16.23 -9.57 19.54
CA HIS A 265 -15.62 -10.59 18.67
C HIS A 265 -16.42 -10.83 17.38
N HIS A 266 -17.12 -9.82 16.90
CA HIS A 266 -17.92 -9.94 15.67
C HIS A 266 -17.02 -10.20 14.45
N PRO A 267 -17.37 -11.15 13.56
CA PRO A 267 -16.61 -11.41 12.34
C PRO A 267 -16.57 -10.19 11.45
N LEU A 268 -15.37 -9.86 10.93
CA LEU A 268 -15.21 -8.77 9.99
C LEU A 268 -15.77 -9.15 8.60
N THR A 269 -16.47 -8.22 7.97
CA THR A 269 -16.75 -8.33 6.55
C THR A 269 -15.45 -8.23 5.75
N PRO A 270 -15.38 -8.77 4.51
CA PRO A 270 -14.19 -8.65 3.67
C PRO A 270 -13.71 -7.20 3.51
N ASP A 271 -14.64 -6.25 3.32
CA ASP A 271 -14.33 -4.83 3.17
C ASP A 271 -13.78 -4.21 4.47
N ALA A 272 -14.36 -4.58 5.62
CA ALA A 272 -13.89 -4.12 6.91
C ALA A 272 -12.49 -4.70 7.23
N LEU A 273 -12.26 -5.97 6.93
CA LEU A 273 -10.93 -6.59 7.09
C LEU A 273 -9.89 -5.88 6.21
N LEU A 274 -10.20 -5.63 4.94
CA LEU A 274 -9.31 -4.91 4.04
C LEU A 274 -9.01 -3.49 4.54
N ALA A 275 -10.02 -2.78 5.04
CA ALA A 275 -9.83 -1.43 5.60
C ALA A 275 -8.93 -1.45 6.84
N LEU A 276 -9.09 -2.42 7.73
CA LEU A 276 -8.23 -2.57 8.91
C LEU A 276 -6.79 -3.00 8.53
N GLN A 277 -6.63 -3.83 7.52
CA GLN A 277 -5.32 -4.19 6.97
C GLN A 277 -4.60 -2.97 6.38
N ASP A 278 -5.30 -2.14 5.61
CA ASP A 278 -4.77 -0.88 5.09
C ASP A 278 -4.38 0.09 6.22
N LEU A 279 -5.23 0.18 7.25
CA LEU A 279 -4.94 1.01 8.42
C LEU A 279 -3.71 0.51 9.18
N ALA A 280 -3.64 -0.79 9.46
CA ALA A 280 -2.51 -1.40 10.15
C ALA A 280 -1.17 -1.16 9.41
N LEU A 281 -1.18 -1.30 8.08
CA LEU A 281 0.00 -1.02 7.26
C LEU A 281 0.40 0.46 7.29
N LYS A 282 -0.55 1.37 7.17
CA LYS A 282 -0.31 2.83 7.26
C LYS A 282 0.23 3.25 8.61
N ASP A 283 -0.37 2.75 9.68
CA ASP A 283 0.06 3.05 11.05
C ASP A 283 1.46 2.52 11.29
N TRP A 284 1.75 1.32 10.83
CA TRP A 284 3.07 0.73 10.93
C TRP A 284 4.12 1.56 10.17
N ILE A 285 3.86 1.94 8.91
CA ILE A 285 4.75 2.79 8.11
C ILE A 285 4.97 4.14 8.82
N THR A 286 3.91 4.77 9.31
CA THR A 286 3.98 6.03 10.04
C THR A 286 4.87 5.91 11.27
N GLN A 287 4.70 4.86 12.07
CA GLN A 287 5.53 4.60 13.24
C GLN A 287 7.00 4.35 12.88
N GLN A 288 7.29 3.60 11.81
CA GLN A 288 8.68 3.39 11.38
C GLN A 288 9.29 4.69 10.84
N ARG A 289 8.51 5.49 10.11
CA ARG A 289 8.96 6.78 9.60
C ARG A 289 9.41 7.74 10.71
N THR A 290 8.70 7.77 11.84
CA THR A 290 9.09 8.62 13.00
C THR A 290 10.38 8.17 13.69
N LYS A 291 10.76 6.90 13.55
CA LYS A 291 12.00 6.33 14.14
C LYS A 291 13.18 6.39 13.19
N ALA A 292 12.92 6.49 11.90
CA ALA A 292 13.94 6.42 10.85
C ALA A 292 14.68 7.76 10.68
N VAL A 293 15.96 7.68 10.38
CA VAL A 293 16.76 8.81 9.88
C VAL A 293 16.58 8.88 8.37
N VAL A 294 15.81 9.86 7.92
CA VAL A 294 15.56 10.08 6.49
C VAL A 294 16.12 11.44 6.10
N VAL A 295 17.04 11.43 5.12
CA VAL A 295 17.64 12.64 4.56
C VAL A 295 17.26 12.70 3.08
N LEU A 296 16.55 13.74 2.69
CA LEU A 296 16.22 14.00 1.29
C LEU A 296 17.37 14.74 0.63
N ALA A 297 17.62 14.47 -0.64
CA ALA A 297 18.54 15.28 -1.41
C ALA A 297 17.99 16.70 -1.60
N PRO A 298 18.86 17.71 -1.68
CA PRO A 298 18.47 19.11 -1.89
C PRO A 298 17.83 19.35 -3.26
#